data_60400a53b0df398c67dfbad2099c3fac
#
_entry.id   60400a53b0df398c67dfbad2099c3fac
#
_cell.length_a   1.000
_cell.length_b   1.000
_cell.length_c   1.000
_cell.angle_alpha   90.00
_cell.angle_beta   90.00
_cell.angle_gamma   90.00
#
_symmetry.space_group_name_H-M   'P 1'
#
loop_
_entity.id
_entity.type
_entity.pdbx_description
1 polymer ?
#
loop_
_entity_poly.entity_id
_entity_poly.type
_entity_poly.pdbx_seq_one_letter_code
_entity_poly.pdbx_strand_id
1 'polypeptide(L)'
;MIWHNAQLTRLAGWQTQALEVISSLVRSESKFDAQSSHRDELVTWLRTNNAPAAEKVPVKIDKLTSLGCKTFSWNGTPVSVICFMRPDGGLIHLVTANVPARSTDLSKTAPQFVQHDEWATATWREGDKIYMLALEGSSNQLRGYL
;
A
#
# COMPACT_ATOMS: atom_id res chain seq x y z
N MET A 1 -16.92 -15.33 -20.08
CA MET A 1 -16.48 -14.03 -20.54
C MET A 1 -16.45 -13.03 -19.42
N ILE A 2 -17.59 -12.84 -18.78
CA ILE A 2 -17.67 -11.91 -17.65
C ILE A 2 -16.77 -12.33 -16.49
N TRP A 3 -16.60 -13.61 -16.29
CA TRP A 3 -15.80 -14.13 -15.19
C TRP A 3 -14.29 -13.94 -15.38
N HIS A 4 -13.82 -13.61 -16.57
CA HIS A 4 -12.45 -13.16 -16.75
C HIS A 4 -12.18 -11.87 -15.98
N ASN A 5 -13.13 -10.94 -16.07
CA ASN A 5 -13.00 -9.67 -15.37
C ASN A 5 -13.03 -9.84 -13.86
N ALA A 6 -13.81 -10.82 -13.38
CA ALA A 6 -13.88 -11.11 -11.95
C ALA A 6 -12.53 -11.54 -11.39
N GLN A 7 -11.74 -12.30 -12.17
CA GLN A 7 -10.40 -12.69 -11.72
C GLN A 7 -9.45 -11.49 -11.66
N LEU A 8 -9.57 -10.57 -12.63
CA LEU A 8 -8.71 -9.38 -12.67
C LEU A 8 -9.04 -8.38 -11.56
N THR A 9 -10.23 -8.50 -10.93
CA THR A 9 -10.64 -7.58 -9.87
C THR A 9 -10.39 -8.12 -8.48
N ARG A 10 -9.71 -9.25 -8.36
CA ARG A 10 -9.37 -9.83 -7.07
C ARG A 10 -8.03 -9.38 -6.60
N LEU A 11 -7.92 -9.22 -5.28
CA LEU A 11 -6.63 -8.98 -4.66
C LEU A 11 -5.84 -10.28 -4.54
N ALA A 12 -4.53 -10.18 -4.68
CA ALA A 12 -3.61 -11.28 -4.42
C ALA A 12 -3.47 -11.50 -2.90
N GLY A 13 -2.90 -12.63 -2.51
CA GLY A 13 -2.76 -12.97 -1.11
C GLY A 13 -1.97 -11.95 -0.31
N TRP A 14 -0.87 -11.39 -0.87
CA TRP A 14 -0.07 -10.39 -0.16
C TRP A 14 -0.86 -9.10 0.06
N GLN A 15 -1.78 -8.77 -0.85
CA GLN A 15 -2.62 -7.58 -0.74
C GLN A 15 -3.67 -7.74 0.36
N THR A 16 -4.31 -8.90 0.44
CA THR A 16 -5.27 -9.14 1.52
C THR A 16 -4.58 -9.20 2.87
N GLN A 17 -3.37 -9.78 2.94
CA GLN A 17 -2.58 -9.77 4.16
C GLN A 17 -2.22 -8.34 4.57
N ALA A 18 -1.87 -7.50 3.60
CA ALA A 18 -1.58 -6.09 3.88
C ALA A 18 -2.79 -5.39 4.48
N LEU A 19 -3.99 -5.64 3.96
CA LEU A 19 -5.21 -5.04 4.52
C LEU A 19 -5.47 -5.52 5.94
N GLU A 20 -5.18 -6.76 6.26
CA GLU A 20 -5.30 -7.27 7.63
C GLU A 20 -4.31 -6.57 8.57
N VAL A 21 -3.07 -6.38 8.13
CA VAL A 21 -2.06 -5.66 8.90
C VAL A 21 -2.50 -4.22 9.14
N ILE A 22 -2.98 -3.55 8.10
CA ILE A 22 -3.48 -2.18 8.20
C ILE A 22 -4.65 -2.10 9.17
N SER A 23 -5.61 -3.01 9.06
CA SER A 23 -6.76 -3.04 9.96
C SER A 23 -6.34 -3.19 11.42
N SER A 24 -5.35 -4.03 11.66
CA SER A 24 -4.81 -4.22 13.00
C SER A 24 -4.17 -2.93 13.54
N LEU A 25 -3.44 -2.20 12.70
CA LEU A 25 -2.85 -0.92 13.08
C LEU A 25 -3.92 0.12 13.38
N VAL A 26 -4.93 0.22 12.52
CA VAL A 26 -6.02 1.20 12.68
C VAL A 26 -6.80 0.95 13.96
N ARG A 27 -7.02 -0.32 14.31
CA ARG A 27 -7.74 -0.70 15.54
C ARG A 27 -6.85 -0.72 16.77
N SER A 28 -5.58 -0.32 16.64
CA SER A 28 -4.61 -0.32 17.73
C SER A 28 -4.36 -1.71 18.32
N GLU A 29 -4.57 -2.76 17.52
CA GLU A 29 -4.29 -4.14 17.91
C GLU A 29 -2.83 -4.50 17.68
N SER A 30 -2.12 -3.70 16.87
CA SER A 30 -0.69 -3.83 16.66
C SER A 30 -0.06 -2.44 16.63
N LYS A 31 1.26 -2.39 16.73
CA LYS A 31 2.01 -1.13 16.78
C LYS A 31 2.84 -0.96 15.52
N PHE A 32 3.12 0.29 15.17
CA PHE A 32 4.10 0.59 14.13
C PHE A 32 5.47 0.08 14.55
N ASP A 33 6.26 -0.33 13.58
CA ASP A 33 7.67 -0.66 13.80
C ASP A 33 8.50 0.60 13.99
N ALA A 34 8.10 1.69 13.32
CA ALA A 34 8.70 3.00 13.50
C ALA A 34 7.64 4.06 13.30
N GLN A 35 7.75 5.18 14.00
CA GLN A 35 6.82 6.30 13.92
C GLN A 35 7.57 7.57 13.58
N SER A 36 7.03 8.34 12.63
CA SER A 36 7.55 9.65 12.27
C SER A 36 6.52 10.40 11.45
N SER A 37 6.48 11.72 11.63
CA SER A 37 5.69 12.61 10.80
C SER A 37 6.41 12.96 9.49
N HIS A 38 7.62 12.46 9.29
CA HIS A 38 8.42 12.71 8.10
C HIS A 38 8.66 11.39 7.37
N ARG A 39 8.12 11.28 6.16
CA ARG A 39 8.22 10.06 5.37
C ARG A 39 9.67 9.62 5.15
N ASP A 40 10.59 10.58 4.97
CA ASP A 40 11.99 10.26 4.71
C ASP A 40 12.63 9.46 5.84
N GLU A 41 12.23 9.73 7.07
CA GLU A 41 12.74 8.98 8.23
C GLU A 41 12.23 7.54 8.20
N LEU A 42 10.98 7.34 7.79
CA LEU A 42 10.41 6.01 7.65
C LEU A 42 11.07 5.23 6.52
N VAL A 43 11.34 5.90 5.40
CA VAL A 43 12.05 5.28 4.27
C VAL A 43 13.44 4.83 4.70
N THR A 44 14.16 5.65 5.46
CA THR A 44 15.48 5.30 5.97
C THR A 44 15.40 4.10 6.90
N TRP A 45 14.41 4.07 7.80
CA TRP A 45 14.21 2.94 8.70
C TRP A 45 13.95 1.64 7.92
N LEU A 46 13.08 1.72 6.91
CA LEU A 46 12.75 0.56 6.08
C LEU A 46 13.97 0.02 5.36
N ARG A 47 14.78 0.89 4.76
CA ARG A 47 16.02 0.48 4.09
C ARG A 47 16.99 -0.19 5.05
N THR A 48 17.16 0.40 6.23
CA THR A 48 18.05 -0.13 7.26
C THR A 48 17.62 -1.52 7.71
N ASN A 49 16.33 -1.80 7.65
CA ASN A 49 15.77 -3.09 8.07
C ASN A 49 15.48 -4.02 6.88
N ASN A 50 16.07 -3.74 5.72
CA ASN A 50 15.96 -4.57 4.52
C ASN A 50 14.52 -4.78 4.05
N ALA A 51 13.67 -3.78 4.25
CA ALA A 51 12.29 -3.80 3.81
C ALA A 51 12.13 -2.91 2.58
N PRO A 52 11.14 -3.21 1.71
CA PRO A 52 10.89 -2.35 0.56
C PRO A 52 10.50 -0.94 1.03
N ALA A 53 11.03 0.06 0.35
CA ALA A 53 10.78 1.45 0.72
C ALA A 53 10.23 2.21 -0.48
N ALA A 54 9.15 2.96 -0.24
CA ALA A 54 8.54 3.80 -1.26
C ALA A 54 9.29 5.13 -1.33
N GLU A 55 10.31 5.18 -2.18
CA GLU A 55 11.11 6.40 -2.36
C GLU A 55 10.37 7.45 -3.16
N LYS A 56 9.56 7.01 -4.11
CA LYS A 56 8.69 7.88 -4.90
C LYS A 56 7.25 7.55 -4.59
N VAL A 57 6.46 8.57 -4.35
CA VAL A 57 5.03 8.43 -4.08
C VAL A 57 4.27 9.41 -4.95
N PRO A 58 2.97 9.19 -5.20
CA PRO A 58 2.15 10.19 -5.88
C PRO A 58 2.27 11.53 -5.17
N VAL A 59 2.26 12.62 -5.96
CA VAL A 59 2.48 13.98 -5.43
C VAL A 59 1.52 14.30 -4.28
N LYS A 60 0.28 13.87 -4.38
CA LYS A 60 -0.71 14.16 -3.34
C LYS A 60 -0.45 13.40 -2.06
N ILE A 61 0.14 12.21 -2.15
CA ILE A 61 0.54 11.43 -0.98
C ILE A 61 1.77 12.07 -0.32
N ASP A 62 2.70 12.58 -1.13
CA ASP A 62 3.91 13.21 -0.62
C ASP A 62 3.61 14.41 0.27
N LYS A 63 2.47 15.06 0.07
CA LYS A 63 2.05 16.22 0.86
C LYS A 63 1.40 15.85 2.18
N LEU A 64 1.13 14.57 2.42
CA LEU A 64 0.45 14.13 3.63
C LEU A 64 1.46 13.90 4.76
N THR A 65 0.97 14.04 5.99
CA THR A 65 1.75 13.74 7.17
C THR A 65 1.77 12.24 7.38
N SER A 66 2.95 11.64 7.47
CA SER A 66 3.07 10.22 7.80
C SER A 66 2.85 10.00 9.29
N LEU A 67 2.45 8.79 9.64
CA LEU A 67 2.23 8.38 11.02
C LEU A 67 3.25 7.34 11.46
N GLY A 68 3.52 6.38 10.61
CA GLY A 68 4.43 5.30 10.94
C GLY A 68 4.46 4.26 9.84
N CYS A 69 5.32 3.26 10.03
CA CYS A 69 5.46 2.16 9.10
C CYS A 69 5.42 0.82 9.83
N LYS A 70 5.09 -0.22 9.09
CA LYS A 70 5.03 -1.60 9.57
C LYS A 70 5.54 -2.51 8.49
N THR A 71 6.25 -3.57 8.87
CA THR A 71 6.70 -4.60 7.93
C THR A 71 6.05 -5.93 8.27
N PHE A 72 5.87 -6.75 7.26
CA PHE A 72 5.46 -8.14 7.44
C PHE A 72 6.07 -8.98 6.33
N SER A 73 5.99 -10.29 6.47
CA SER A 73 6.54 -11.21 5.48
C SER A 73 5.40 -11.95 4.78
N TRP A 74 5.49 -12.01 3.47
CA TRP A 74 4.58 -12.81 2.65
C TRP A 74 5.40 -13.81 1.85
N ASN A 75 5.22 -15.11 2.15
CA ASN A 75 5.97 -16.18 1.49
C ASN A 75 7.49 -15.92 1.51
N GLY A 76 7.99 -15.44 2.64
CA GLY A 76 9.41 -15.16 2.81
C GLY A 76 9.88 -13.84 2.21
N THR A 77 8.98 -13.08 1.59
CA THR A 77 9.32 -11.80 0.97
C THR A 77 8.82 -10.65 1.86
N PRO A 78 9.68 -9.66 2.14
CA PRO A 78 9.25 -8.55 2.97
C PRO A 78 8.29 -7.62 2.23
N VAL A 79 7.31 -7.12 2.96
CA VAL A 79 6.33 -6.13 2.49
C VAL A 79 6.29 -5.03 3.54
N SER A 80 6.13 -3.79 3.11
CA SER A 80 6.04 -2.65 4.02
C SER A 80 4.75 -1.88 3.81
N VAL A 81 4.33 -1.19 4.88
CA VAL A 81 3.18 -0.29 4.88
C VAL A 81 3.62 1.02 5.51
N ILE A 82 3.30 2.13 4.86
CA ILE A 82 3.39 3.47 5.47
C ILE A 82 1.98 4.02 5.56
N CYS A 83 1.61 4.49 6.74
CA CYS A 83 0.30 5.08 6.98
C CYS A 83 0.40 6.59 7.05
N PHE A 84 -0.55 7.27 6.41
CA PHE A 84 -0.61 8.73 6.32
C PHE A 84 -1.95 9.21 6.82
N MET A 85 -1.98 10.46 7.31
CA MET A 85 -3.21 11.14 7.69
C MET A 85 -3.69 12.00 6.53
N ARG A 86 -4.96 11.82 6.15
CA ARG A 86 -5.59 12.67 5.15
C ARG A 86 -6.05 14.00 5.78
N PRO A 87 -6.25 15.04 4.96
CA PRO A 87 -6.72 16.33 5.48
C PRO A 87 -8.06 16.25 6.22
N ASP A 88 -8.92 15.29 5.88
CA ASP A 88 -10.22 15.11 6.54
C ASP A 88 -10.12 14.33 7.86
N GLY A 89 -8.90 13.96 8.27
CA GLY A 89 -8.69 13.19 9.48
C GLY A 89 -8.71 11.69 9.28
N GLY A 90 -9.10 11.21 8.10
CA GLY A 90 -9.03 9.79 7.78
C GLY A 90 -7.60 9.38 7.45
N LEU A 91 -7.43 8.09 7.16
CA LEU A 91 -6.12 7.53 6.88
C LEU A 91 -6.04 7.01 5.45
N ILE A 92 -4.83 6.99 4.90
CA ILE A 92 -4.53 6.33 3.65
C ILE A 92 -3.19 5.61 3.82
N HIS A 93 -3.06 4.45 3.20
CA HIS A 93 -1.93 3.57 3.44
C HIS A 93 -1.26 3.20 2.13
N LEU A 94 0.07 3.21 2.13
CA LEU A 94 0.86 2.82 0.97
C LEU A 94 1.62 1.53 1.29
N VAL A 95 1.28 0.47 0.57
CA VAL A 95 1.94 -0.83 0.68
C VAL A 95 2.98 -0.94 -0.42
N THR A 96 4.16 -1.43 -0.08
CA THR A 96 5.25 -1.61 -1.05
C THR A 96 5.77 -3.03 -0.96
N ALA A 97 5.91 -3.68 -2.10
CA ALA A 97 6.47 -5.02 -2.21
C ALA A 97 7.43 -5.07 -3.39
N ASN A 98 8.40 -5.97 -3.32
CA ASN A 98 9.28 -6.22 -4.45
C ASN A 98 8.57 -7.11 -5.47
N VAL A 99 8.73 -6.80 -6.75
CA VAL A 99 8.16 -7.61 -7.82
C VAL A 99 8.99 -8.87 -7.96
N PRO A 100 8.37 -10.07 -7.93
CA PRO A 100 9.09 -11.28 -8.32
C PRO A 100 9.55 -11.18 -9.77
N ALA A 101 10.70 -11.77 -10.07
CA ALA A 101 11.31 -11.66 -11.39
C ALA A 101 10.41 -12.11 -12.54
N ARG A 102 9.41 -12.96 -12.25
CA ARG A 102 8.51 -13.51 -13.25
C ARG A 102 7.18 -12.78 -13.37
N SER A 103 6.95 -11.77 -12.54
CA SER A 103 5.66 -11.09 -12.53
C SER A 103 5.57 -10.10 -13.67
N THR A 104 4.52 -10.23 -14.49
CA THR A 104 4.25 -9.29 -15.58
C THR A 104 2.80 -8.84 -15.59
N ASP A 105 2.08 -9.10 -14.52
CA ASP A 105 0.62 -9.01 -14.52
C ASP A 105 0.08 -7.60 -14.33
N LEU A 106 0.92 -6.66 -13.86
CA LEU A 106 0.46 -5.31 -13.57
C LEU A 106 0.98 -4.33 -14.60
N SER A 107 0.10 -3.42 -14.99
CA SER A 107 0.46 -2.32 -15.88
C SER A 107 1.39 -1.35 -15.18
N LYS A 108 2.36 -0.82 -15.94
CA LYS A 108 3.27 0.23 -15.47
C LYS A 108 2.65 1.62 -15.57
N THR A 109 1.58 1.75 -16.36
CA THR A 109 1.06 3.07 -16.71
C THR A 109 -0.26 3.41 -16.05
N ALA A 110 -1.03 2.41 -15.63
CA ALA A 110 -2.35 2.64 -15.06
C ALA A 110 -2.55 1.78 -13.81
N PRO A 111 -3.03 2.37 -12.72
CA PRO A 111 -3.37 1.60 -11.53
C PRO A 111 -4.56 0.67 -11.77
N GLN A 112 -4.53 -0.47 -11.14
CA GLN A 112 -5.65 -1.40 -11.13
C GLN A 112 -6.46 -1.18 -9.86
N PHE A 113 -7.72 -0.78 -10.02
CA PHE A 113 -8.60 -0.48 -8.90
C PHE A 113 -9.40 -1.71 -8.51
N VAL A 114 -9.41 -2.02 -7.21
CA VAL A 114 -10.21 -3.11 -6.66
C VAL A 114 -10.88 -2.62 -5.38
N GLN A 115 -12.20 -2.81 -5.29
CA GLN A 115 -12.93 -2.61 -4.05
C GLN A 115 -13.02 -3.95 -3.33
N HIS A 116 -12.48 -4.00 -2.12
CA HIS A 116 -12.49 -5.20 -1.28
C HIS A 116 -13.16 -4.85 0.04
N ASP A 117 -14.42 -5.25 0.17
CA ASP A 117 -15.28 -4.86 1.30
C ASP A 117 -15.29 -3.33 1.45
N GLU A 118 -14.94 -2.78 2.61
CA GLU A 118 -14.89 -1.35 2.84
C GLU A 118 -13.60 -0.69 2.33
N TRP A 119 -12.67 -1.48 1.74
CA TRP A 119 -11.38 -0.97 1.30
C TRP A 119 -11.38 -0.68 -0.18
N ALA A 120 -11.02 0.54 -0.55
CA ALA A 120 -10.68 0.89 -1.92
C ALA A 120 -9.17 0.73 -2.10
N THR A 121 -8.75 0.03 -3.15
CA THR A 121 -7.33 -0.20 -3.43
C THR A 121 -6.99 0.18 -4.85
N ALA A 122 -5.76 0.63 -5.06
CA ALA A 122 -5.19 0.91 -6.37
C ALA A 122 -3.77 0.36 -6.39
N THR A 123 -3.47 -0.51 -7.33
CA THR A 123 -2.20 -1.21 -7.39
C THR A 123 -1.54 -0.94 -8.73
N TRP A 124 -0.25 -0.62 -8.71
CA TRP A 124 0.53 -0.40 -9.92
C TRP A 124 1.96 -0.89 -9.70
N ARG A 125 2.65 -1.08 -10.80
CA ARG A 125 4.05 -1.48 -10.79
C ARG A 125 4.90 -0.34 -11.30
N GLU A 126 6.03 -0.12 -10.65
CA GLU A 126 7.01 0.85 -11.11
C GLU A 126 8.40 0.27 -10.84
N GLY A 127 9.11 -0.04 -11.92
CA GLY A 127 10.41 -0.69 -11.82
C GLY A 127 10.31 -2.06 -11.19
N ASP A 128 11.07 -2.29 -10.14
CA ASP A 128 11.11 -3.56 -9.41
C ASP A 128 10.18 -3.57 -8.19
N LYS A 129 9.32 -2.57 -8.08
CA LYS A 129 8.40 -2.45 -6.95
C LYS A 129 6.95 -2.54 -7.41
N ILE A 130 6.11 -3.10 -6.54
CA ILE A 130 4.65 -3.04 -6.65
C ILE A 130 4.16 -2.19 -5.50
N TYR A 131 3.25 -1.27 -5.80
CA TYR A 131 2.64 -0.38 -4.82
C TYR A 131 1.14 -0.60 -4.77
N MET A 132 0.57 -0.55 -3.57
CA MET A 132 -0.87 -0.55 -3.39
C MET A 132 -1.25 0.58 -2.45
N LEU A 133 -2.07 1.51 -2.93
CA LEU A 133 -2.73 2.49 -2.06
C LEU A 133 -4.04 1.88 -1.57
N ALA A 134 -4.34 2.09 -0.29
CA ALA A 134 -5.57 1.59 0.31
C ALA A 134 -6.16 2.61 1.27
N LEU A 135 -7.46 2.80 1.18
CA LEU A 135 -8.21 3.58 2.17
C LEU A 135 -9.56 2.95 2.39
N GLU A 136 -10.12 3.16 3.59
CA GLU A 136 -11.50 2.79 3.85
C GLU A 136 -12.40 3.82 3.20
N GLY A 137 -13.16 3.40 2.20
CA GLY A 137 -14.04 4.29 1.46
C GLY A 137 -14.22 3.82 0.03
N SER A 138 -14.46 4.75 -0.87
CA SER A 138 -14.77 4.46 -2.27
C SER A 138 -13.57 4.64 -3.19
N SER A 139 -13.66 4.01 -4.37
CA SER A 139 -12.66 4.22 -5.43
C SER A 139 -12.56 5.69 -5.83
N ASN A 140 -13.68 6.42 -5.80
CA ASN A 140 -13.65 7.83 -6.17
C ASN A 140 -12.81 8.64 -5.19
N GLN A 141 -12.91 8.33 -3.90
CA GLN A 141 -12.07 8.98 -2.90
C GLN A 141 -10.60 8.66 -3.13
N LEU A 142 -10.31 7.41 -3.43
CA LEU A 142 -8.93 6.96 -3.66
C LEU A 142 -8.33 7.61 -4.90
N ARG A 143 -9.11 7.74 -5.98
CA ARG A 143 -8.65 8.37 -7.22
C ARG A 143 -8.16 9.79 -7.01
N GLY A 144 -8.70 10.48 -6.02
CA GLY A 144 -8.28 11.83 -5.69
C GLY A 144 -6.83 11.94 -5.25
N TYR A 145 -6.20 10.84 -4.89
CA TYR A 145 -4.81 10.80 -4.43
C TYR A 145 -3.82 10.29 -5.48
N LEU A 146 -4.29 9.98 -6.67
CA LEU A 146 -3.44 9.43 -7.75
C LEU A 146 -3.16 10.42 -8.87
#